data_194347bc19472a321433a72753bb2d53
#
_entry.id   194347bc19472a321433a72753bb2d53
#
_cell.length_a   1.000
_cell.length_b   1.000
_cell.length_c   1.000
_cell.angle_alpha   90.00
_cell.angle_beta   90.00
_cell.angle_gamma   90.00
#
_symmetry.space_group_name_H-M   'P 1'
#
loop_
_entity.id
_entity.type
_entity.pdbx_description
1 polymer ?
#
loop_
_entity_poly.entity_id
_entity_poly.type
_entity_poly.pdbx_seq_one_letter_code
_entity_poly.pdbx_strand_id
1 'polypeptide(L)' 'MRVLIDTNVLISAALNINSVPFKAYSKAASYPNHGIICEQNVDEMKRIFNKKFPHRLPSLDKFLSLALMTLELIPVPA' A
#
# COMPACT_ATOMS: atom_id res chain seq x y z
N MET A 1 -1.41 -14.58 10.73
CA MET A 1 -2.64 -13.76 10.78
C MET A 1 -2.79 -12.96 9.50
N ARG A 2 -3.97 -12.97 8.90
CA ARG A 2 -4.24 -12.18 7.70
C ARG A 2 -4.69 -10.77 8.12
N VAL A 3 -4.04 -9.75 7.59
CA VAL A 3 -4.29 -8.35 7.96
C VAL A 3 -4.64 -7.55 6.71
N LEU A 4 -5.86 -7.00 6.68
CA LEU A 4 -6.26 -6.07 5.61
C LEU A 4 -5.69 -4.69 5.92
N ILE A 5 -4.90 -4.16 4.97
CA ILE A 5 -4.22 -2.89 5.18
C ILE A 5 -5.07 -1.75 4.63
N ASP A 6 -5.30 -0.73 5.46
CA ASP A 6 -6.08 0.44 5.09
C ASP A 6 -5.34 1.28 4.03
N THR A 7 -6.10 1.81 3.07
CA THR A 7 -5.59 2.69 2.03
C THR A 7 -4.82 3.88 2.60
N ASN A 8 -5.31 4.49 3.68
CA ASN A 8 -4.63 5.63 4.30
C ASN A 8 -3.24 5.27 4.83
N VAL A 9 -3.10 4.08 5.39
CA VAL A 9 -1.79 3.59 5.84
C VAL A 9 -0.86 3.38 4.65
N LEU A 10 -1.39 2.83 3.57
CA LEU A 10 -0.61 2.60 2.35
C LEU A 10 -0.13 3.91 1.72
N ILE A 11 -1.01 4.91 1.64
CA ILE A 11 -0.68 6.22 1.09
C ILE A 11 0.42 6.89 1.92
N SER A 12 0.26 6.90 3.23
CA SER A 12 1.23 7.52 4.14
C SER A 12 2.57 6.80 4.08
N ALA A 13 2.55 5.48 3.99
CA ALA A 13 3.77 4.67 3.87
C ALA A 13 4.48 4.95 2.55
N ALA A 14 3.74 5.10 1.46
CA ALA A 14 4.31 5.38 0.14
C ALA A 14 4.93 6.79 0.08
N LEU A 15 4.38 7.74 0.82
CA LEU A 15 4.90 9.10 0.86
C LEU A 15 6.17 9.23 1.69
N ASN A 16 6.32 8.41 2.74
CA ASN A 16 7.48 8.49 3.62
C ASN A 16 7.81 7.14 4.23
N ILE A 17 8.89 6.52 3.73
CA ILE A 17 9.32 5.20 4.19
C ILE A 17 9.88 5.19 5.61
N ASN A 18 10.15 6.36 6.20
CA ASN A 18 10.62 6.46 7.58
C ASN A 18 9.50 6.80 8.56
N SER A 19 8.26 6.83 8.09
CA SER A 19 7.12 7.22 8.91
C SER A 19 6.61 6.07 9.78
N VAL A 20 5.84 6.41 10.81
CA VAL A 20 5.14 5.42 11.64
C VAL A 20 4.18 4.56 10.79
N PRO A 21 3.39 5.15 9.87
CA PRO A 21 2.56 4.33 8.97
C PRO A 21 3.35 3.31 8.16
N PHE A 22 4.56 3.64 7.70
CA PHE A 22 5.39 2.68 7.00
C PHE A 22 5.80 1.52 7.92
N LYS A 23 6.13 1.81 9.16
CA LYS A 23 6.46 0.77 10.16
C LYS A 23 5.26 -0.14 10.40
N ALA A 24 4.06 0.43 10.50
CA ALA A 24 2.84 -0.33 10.68
C ALA A 24 2.57 -1.24 9.46
N TYR A 25 2.77 -0.71 8.26
CA TYR A 25 2.67 -1.49 7.03
C TYR A 25 3.67 -2.66 7.01
N SER A 26 4.94 -2.38 7.32
CA SER A 26 5.98 -3.41 7.33
C SER A 26 5.67 -4.52 8.33
N LYS A 27 5.16 -4.16 9.50
CA LYS A 27 4.79 -5.14 10.51
C LYS A 27 3.63 -6.01 10.04
N ALA A 28 2.63 -5.41 9.44
CA ALA A 28 1.46 -6.14 8.92
C ALA A 28 1.84 -7.06 7.76
N ALA A 29 2.82 -6.68 6.96
CA ALA A 29 3.26 -7.44 5.80
C ALA A 29 4.28 -8.52 6.14
N SER A 30 4.83 -8.52 7.36
CA SER A 30 5.92 -9.42 7.77
C SER A 30 5.38 -10.64 8.50
N TYR A 31 6.06 -11.77 8.31
CA TYR A 31 5.77 -13.01 9.04
C TYR A 31 5.79 -12.73 10.56
N PRO A 32 4.88 -13.31 11.37
CA PRO A 32 3.85 -14.28 10.99
C PRO A 32 2.56 -13.68 10.41
N ASN A 33 2.50 -12.40 10.20
CA ASN A 33 1.34 -11.75 9.60
C ASN A 33 1.35 -11.91 8.09
N HIS A 34 0.17 -11.84 7.48
CA HIS A 34 0.01 -11.88 6.03
C HIS A 34 -0.81 -10.67 5.60
N GLY A 35 -0.15 -9.69 4.99
CA GLY A 35 -0.79 -8.46 4.56
C GLY A 35 -1.63 -8.67 3.32
N ILE A 36 -2.81 -8.07 3.30
CA ILE A 36 -3.76 -8.18 2.19
C ILE A 36 -4.15 -6.77 1.74
N ILE A 37 -4.16 -6.55 0.42
CA ILE A 37 -4.74 -5.34 -0.16
C ILE A 37 -5.70 -5.72 -1.26
N CYS A 38 -6.70 -4.87 -1.51
CA CYS A 38 -7.67 -5.06 -2.57
C CYS A 38 -7.24 -4.25 -3.79
N GLU A 39 -7.60 -4.71 -4.99
CA GLU A 39 -7.37 -3.95 -6.23
C GLU A 39 -7.94 -2.54 -6.14
N GLN A 40 -9.08 -2.39 -5.46
CA GLN A 40 -9.68 -1.08 -5.24
C GLN A 40 -8.75 -0.15 -4.47
N ASN A 41 -8.00 -0.67 -3.49
CA ASN A 41 -7.02 0.12 -2.74
C ASN A 41 -5.91 0.65 -3.67
N VAL A 42 -5.44 -0.19 -4.57
CA VAL A 42 -4.40 0.20 -5.53
C VAL A 42 -4.90 1.29 -6.46
N ASP A 43 -6.11 1.12 -7.02
CA ASP A 43 -6.70 2.12 -7.90
C ASP A 43 -6.92 3.45 -7.19
N GLU A 44 -7.37 3.41 -5.95
CA GLU A 44 -7.60 4.59 -5.14
C GLU A 44 -6.29 5.32 -4.85
N MET A 45 -5.23 4.59 -4.53
CA MET A 45 -3.91 5.17 -4.31
C MET A 45 -3.40 5.89 -5.57
N LYS A 46 -3.51 5.25 -6.73
CA LYS A 46 -3.09 5.83 -8.01
C LYS A 46 -3.86 7.11 -8.31
N ARG A 47 -5.16 7.10 -8.07
CA ARG A 47 -6.03 8.26 -8.29
C ARG A 47 -5.64 9.42 -7.39
N ILE A 48 -5.43 9.16 -6.11
CA ILE A 48 -5.06 10.17 -5.13
C ILE A 48 -3.68 10.76 -5.45
N PHE A 49 -2.70 9.91 -5.77
CA PHE A 49 -1.37 10.39 -6.11
C PHE A 49 -1.38 11.21 -7.40
N ASN A 50 -2.15 10.78 -8.41
CA ASN A 50 -2.25 11.53 -9.65
C ASN A 50 -2.88 12.91 -9.44
N LYS A 51 -3.83 13.01 -8.53
CA LYS A 51 -4.54 14.25 -8.25
C LYS A 51 -3.76 15.17 -7.31
N LYS A 52 -3.22 14.63 -6.22
CA LYS A 52 -2.62 15.44 -5.14
C LYS A 52 -1.10 15.44 -5.15
N PHE A 53 -0.48 14.38 -5.63
CA PHE A 53 0.97 14.21 -5.57
C PHE A 53 1.54 13.72 -6.90
N PRO A 54 1.24 14.40 -8.03
CA PRO A 54 1.66 13.90 -9.34
C PRO A 54 3.19 13.77 -9.48
N HIS A 55 3.93 14.61 -8.79
CA HIS A 55 5.40 14.56 -8.80
C HIS A 55 5.95 13.39 -7.97
N ARG A 56 5.09 12.69 -7.24
CA ARG A 56 5.48 11.53 -6.41
C ARG A 56 5.06 10.20 -7.04
N LEU A 57 4.54 10.22 -8.27
CA LEU A 57 4.13 8.99 -8.95
C LEU A 57 5.26 7.96 -9.08
N PRO A 58 6.52 8.35 -9.37
CA PRO A 58 7.61 7.36 -9.38
C PRO A 58 7.83 6.68 -8.04
N SER A 59 7.64 7.41 -6.93
CA SER A 59 7.74 6.82 -5.59
C SER A 59 6.62 5.83 -5.33
N LEU A 60 5.40 6.16 -5.78
CA LEU A 60 4.26 5.24 -5.67
C LEU A 60 4.52 3.96 -6.46
N ASP A 61 5.04 4.07 -7.69
CA ASP A 61 5.33 2.90 -8.52
C ASP A 61 6.33 1.97 -7.83
N LYS A 62 7.38 2.54 -7.24
CA LYS A 62 8.37 1.76 -6.49
C LYS A 62 7.75 1.08 -5.28
N PHE A 63 6.94 1.82 -4.52
CA PHE A 63 6.27 1.26 -3.35
C PHE A 63 5.33 0.12 -3.74
N LEU A 64 4.52 0.32 -4.78
CA LEU A 64 3.58 -0.71 -5.23
C LEU A 64 4.30 -1.95 -5.75
N SER A 65 5.40 -1.78 -6.47
CA SER A 65 6.20 -2.93 -6.92
C SER A 65 6.66 -3.78 -5.75
N LEU A 66 7.15 -3.13 -4.70
CA LEU A 66 7.58 -3.83 -3.49
C LEU A 66 6.39 -4.45 -2.75
N ALA A 67 5.32 -3.68 -2.59
CA ALA A 67 4.14 -4.12 -1.84
C ALA A 67 3.48 -5.33 -2.50
N LEU A 68 3.34 -5.33 -3.83
CA LEU A 68 2.70 -6.42 -4.55
C LEU A 68 3.55 -7.70 -4.56
N MET A 69 4.83 -7.60 -4.24
CA MET A 69 5.67 -8.78 -4.06
C MET A 69 5.49 -9.45 -2.71
N THR A 70 5.05 -8.69 -1.71
CA THR A 70 4.95 -9.18 -0.33
C THR A 70 3.52 -9.30 0.17
N LEU A 71 2.58 -8.59 -0.42
CA LEU A 71 1.18 -8.60 -0.01
C LEU A 71 0.34 -9.46 -0.94
N GLU A 72 -0.76 -9.99 -0.39
CA GLU A 72 -1.74 -10.69 -1.21
C GLU A 72 -2.69 -9.67 -1.81
N LEU A 73 -2.79 -9.65 -3.14
CA LEU A 73 -3.73 -8.78 -3.85
C LEU A 73 -5.02 -9.56 -4.12
N ILE A 74 -6.14 -9.07 -3.60
CA ILE A 74 -7.44 -9.68 -3.84
C ILE A 74 -8.24 -8.83 -4.82
N PRO A 75 -9.07 -9.47 -5.66
CA PRO A 75 -9.88 -8.72 -6.63
C PRO A 75 -11.02 -7.96 -5.95
N VAL A 76 -11.54 -6.96 -6.66
CA VAL A 76 -12.74 -6.25 -6.20
C VAL A 76 -13.90 -7.23 -6.18
N PRO A 77 -14.67 -7.31 -5.08
CA PRO A 77 -15.86 -8.18 -5.03
C PRO A 77 -16.87 -7.78 -6.12
N ALA A 78 -17.42 -8.77 -6.74
CA ALA A 78 -18.43 -8.53 -7.77
C ALA A 78 -19.74 -8.02 -7.16
#